data_f038b7dacfd8def1306dc862c1869812
#
_entry.id   f038b7dacfd8def1306dc862c1869812
#
_cell.length_a   1.000
_cell.length_b   1.000
_cell.length_c   1.000
_cell.angle_alpha   90.00
_cell.angle_beta   90.00
_cell.angle_gamma   90.00
#
_symmetry.space_group_name_H-M   'P 1'
#
loop_
_entity.id
_entity.type
_entity.pdbx_description
1 polymer ?
#
loop_
_entity_poly.entity_id
_entity_poly.type
_entity_poly.pdbx_seq_one_letter_code
_entity_poly.pdbx_strand_id
1 'polypeptide(L)'
;MKNDSTSFFENNHFANSYVYDISISHVPAYFGLHWHHYIEIVLAQDNGIIYEVNGETFPLKPGDLLFIWPGELHAVSTINREHRLIMLQLDADFLEKRVDFQSVAYLFYQIRLLNQNNFPEIEKLREFLTELRRLSLSGISFSELRGCVLLYQFFILLGENLSVPTETAAPQETGHSAQVHRQMVAACTWISSHCTEPVSLEEASKVAGFSRCHFSKLFRAYTGLSFTDFVTRERLHIAENLLKKPDLTITDVSLESGFNSISTFNRVFLKSKNVSPTDFRQMYLQSYQK
;
A
#
# COMPACT_ATOMS: atom_id res chain seq x y z
N MET A 1 3.94 -3.57 -37.40
CA MET A 1 4.54 -3.93 -36.12
C MET A 1 3.39 -4.09 -35.13
N LYS A 2 3.09 -5.33 -34.71
CA LYS A 2 2.03 -5.64 -33.78
C LYS A 2 2.55 -5.18 -32.42
N ASN A 3 1.85 -4.23 -31.76
CA ASN A 3 2.04 -3.91 -30.36
C ASN A 3 1.66 -5.17 -29.57
N ASP A 4 2.63 -5.87 -29.02
CA ASP A 4 2.40 -6.84 -27.95
C ASP A 4 2.00 -6.07 -26.69
N SER A 5 0.69 -5.97 -26.49
CA SER A 5 0.06 -5.39 -25.30
C SER A 5 0.03 -6.41 -24.15
N THR A 6 1.12 -7.12 -23.92
CA THR A 6 1.21 -8.13 -22.88
C THR A 6 2.19 -7.69 -21.82
N SER A 7 1.63 -7.36 -20.68
CA SER A 7 2.26 -7.26 -19.38
C SER A 7 2.65 -5.85 -18.96
N PHE A 8 1.68 -5.12 -18.40
CA PHE A 8 1.91 -3.98 -17.51
C PHE A 8 2.43 -4.43 -16.11
N PHE A 9 2.80 -5.71 -15.97
CA PHE A 9 3.28 -6.28 -14.72
C PHE A 9 4.79 -6.26 -14.67
N GLU A 10 5.36 -5.56 -13.69
CA GLU A 10 6.79 -5.62 -13.38
C GLU A 10 7.05 -6.69 -12.33
N ASN A 11 7.93 -7.61 -12.69
CA ASN A 11 8.40 -8.66 -11.81
C ASN A 11 9.82 -8.35 -11.36
N ASN A 12 9.98 -7.94 -10.11
CA ASN A 12 11.28 -7.69 -9.54
C ASN A 12 11.60 -8.74 -8.48
N HIS A 13 12.73 -9.42 -8.65
CA HIS A 13 13.29 -10.27 -7.60
C HIS A 13 14.23 -9.41 -6.76
N PHE A 14 14.00 -9.33 -5.46
CA PHE A 14 14.89 -8.65 -4.53
C PHE A 14 16.28 -9.30 -4.57
N ALA A 15 17.23 -8.62 -5.22
CA ALA A 15 18.51 -9.22 -5.58
C ALA A 15 19.40 -9.56 -4.37
N ASN A 16 19.19 -8.89 -3.23
CA ASN A 16 20.04 -8.99 -2.04
C ASN A 16 19.29 -9.34 -0.74
N SER A 17 17.97 -9.41 -0.74
CA SER A 17 17.14 -9.71 0.42
C SER A 17 15.82 -10.34 -0.02
N TYR A 18 15.23 -11.18 0.84
CA TYR A 18 13.89 -11.74 0.61
C TYR A 18 12.76 -10.80 1.01
N VAL A 19 13.07 -9.66 1.63
CA VAL A 19 12.08 -8.74 2.22
C VAL A 19 12.05 -7.41 1.49
N TYR A 20 13.20 -6.86 1.11
CA TYR A 20 13.29 -5.55 0.46
C TYR A 20 14.49 -5.44 -0.48
N ASP A 21 14.39 -4.55 -1.44
CA ASP A 21 15.52 -4.02 -2.21
C ASP A 21 15.52 -2.50 -2.13
N ILE A 22 16.73 -1.92 -2.06
CA ILE A 22 16.90 -0.47 -2.07
C ILE A 22 18.07 -0.07 -2.97
N SER A 23 17.76 0.68 -4.00
CA SER A 23 18.70 1.06 -5.05
C SER A 23 18.68 2.56 -5.35
N ILE A 24 19.74 3.07 -5.99
CA ILE A 24 19.63 4.33 -6.74
C ILE A 24 19.25 3.95 -8.15
N SER A 25 18.05 4.35 -8.53
CA SER A 25 17.58 4.22 -9.90
C SER A 25 17.88 5.49 -10.68
N HIS A 26 18.35 5.29 -11.92
CA HIS A 26 18.45 6.35 -12.90
C HIS A 26 17.21 6.23 -13.78
N VAL A 27 16.29 7.16 -13.64
CA VAL A 27 15.03 7.12 -14.38
C VAL A 27 15.32 7.48 -15.83
N PRO A 28 14.99 6.59 -16.80
CA PRO A 28 15.06 6.92 -18.23
C PRO A 28 14.04 8.02 -18.56
N ALA A 29 14.10 8.55 -19.76
CA ALA A 29 13.16 9.60 -20.19
C ALA A 29 11.68 9.20 -20.02
N TYR A 30 11.38 7.93 -20.07
CA TYR A 30 10.05 7.36 -19.83
C TYR A 30 10.15 5.89 -19.45
N PHE A 31 9.49 5.49 -18.36
CA PHE A 31 9.22 4.09 -18.02
C PHE A 31 7.70 3.90 -18.04
N GLY A 32 7.24 2.99 -18.88
CA GLY A 32 5.84 2.85 -19.27
C GLY A 32 4.92 2.43 -18.11
N LEU A 33 3.64 2.51 -18.37
CA LEU A 33 2.60 2.15 -17.42
C LEU A 33 2.74 0.68 -17.01
N HIS A 34 2.85 0.42 -15.69
CA HIS A 34 3.03 -0.91 -15.11
C HIS A 34 2.47 -0.97 -13.69
N TRP A 35 2.48 -2.14 -13.10
CA TRP A 35 2.10 -2.39 -11.71
C TRP A 35 2.87 -3.58 -11.16
N HIS A 36 2.93 -3.71 -9.82
CA HIS A 36 3.63 -4.77 -9.13
C HIS A 36 2.97 -5.13 -7.78
N HIS A 37 3.47 -6.17 -7.09
CA HIS A 37 2.92 -6.66 -5.82
C HIS A 37 3.59 -6.08 -4.58
N TYR A 38 4.71 -5.41 -4.72
CA TYR A 38 5.45 -4.85 -3.60
C TYR A 38 5.04 -3.39 -3.34
N ILE A 39 5.36 -2.91 -2.16
CA ILE A 39 5.29 -1.50 -1.81
C ILE A 39 6.50 -0.83 -2.44
N GLU A 40 6.31 0.23 -3.21
CA GLU A 40 7.40 1.05 -3.71
C GLU A 40 7.38 2.42 -3.03
N ILE A 41 8.54 2.82 -2.50
CA ILE A 41 8.75 4.14 -1.92
C ILE A 41 9.89 4.82 -2.66
N VAL A 42 9.57 5.95 -3.26
CA VAL A 42 10.49 6.73 -4.07
C VAL A 42 10.90 7.98 -3.33
N LEU A 43 12.21 8.17 -3.11
CA LEU A 43 12.79 9.42 -2.63
C LEU A 43 13.46 10.14 -3.81
N ALA A 44 12.87 11.21 -4.27
CA ALA A 44 13.40 12.01 -5.36
C ALA A 44 14.71 12.71 -4.94
N GLN A 45 15.75 12.59 -5.76
CA GLN A 45 17.05 13.24 -5.56
C GLN A 45 17.22 14.49 -6.44
N ASP A 46 16.52 14.51 -7.57
CA ASP A 46 16.64 15.56 -8.57
C ASP A 46 15.25 16.15 -8.91
N ASN A 47 15.20 17.36 -9.49
CA ASN A 47 13.99 17.92 -10.04
C ASN A 47 13.66 17.29 -11.41
N GLY A 48 12.41 17.38 -11.84
CA GLY A 48 12.00 17.00 -13.19
C GLY A 48 11.58 15.53 -13.31
N ILE A 49 11.37 14.84 -12.20
CA ILE A 49 10.76 13.52 -12.14
C ILE A 49 9.25 13.68 -12.02
N ILE A 50 8.51 13.01 -12.87
CA ILE A 50 7.04 13.04 -12.88
C ILE A 50 6.54 11.60 -12.82
N TYR A 51 5.81 11.26 -11.77
CA TYR A 51 5.06 10.02 -11.66
C TYR A 51 3.60 10.23 -12.06
N GLU A 52 3.03 9.26 -12.72
CA GLU A 52 1.59 9.10 -12.90
C GLU A 52 1.18 7.85 -12.11
N VAL A 53 0.24 7.97 -11.18
CA VAL A 53 -0.28 6.85 -10.38
C VAL A 53 -1.79 6.85 -10.46
N ASN A 54 -2.37 5.78 -10.98
CA ASN A 54 -3.82 5.63 -11.19
C ASN A 54 -4.47 6.80 -11.96
N GLY A 55 -3.72 7.41 -12.90
CA GLY A 55 -4.15 8.55 -13.72
C GLY A 55 -4.00 9.93 -13.05
N GLU A 56 -3.44 9.98 -11.84
CA GLU A 56 -3.09 11.23 -11.16
C GLU A 56 -1.59 11.52 -11.30
N THR A 57 -1.22 12.78 -11.54
CA THR A 57 0.17 13.19 -11.85
C THR A 57 0.84 13.84 -10.64
N PHE A 58 2.06 13.37 -10.33
CA PHE A 58 2.88 13.81 -9.20
C PHE A 58 4.24 14.31 -9.68
N PRO A 59 4.43 15.63 -9.88
CA PRO A 59 5.74 16.20 -10.13
C PRO A 59 6.54 16.23 -8.82
N LEU A 60 7.66 15.52 -8.78
CA LEU A 60 8.48 15.40 -7.58
C LEU A 60 9.56 16.48 -7.53
N LYS A 61 9.83 16.96 -6.33
CA LYS A 61 10.96 17.81 -5.98
C LYS A 61 11.99 17.02 -5.19
N PRO A 62 13.27 17.43 -5.18
CA PRO A 62 14.27 16.80 -4.33
C PRO A 62 13.81 16.70 -2.88
N GLY A 63 13.89 15.52 -2.33
CA GLY A 63 13.45 15.20 -0.97
C GLY A 63 11.98 14.79 -0.84
N ASP A 64 11.16 14.87 -1.87
CA ASP A 64 9.80 14.33 -1.83
C ASP A 64 9.83 12.80 -1.75
N LEU A 65 8.92 12.24 -0.95
CA LEU A 65 8.67 10.81 -0.82
C LEU A 65 7.33 10.46 -1.46
N LEU A 66 7.35 9.65 -2.51
CA LEU A 66 6.15 9.12 -3.16
C LEU A 66 5.96 7.66 -2.77
N PHE A 67 4.73 7.29 -2.44
CA PHE A 67 4.34 5.93 -2.09
C PHE A 67 3.47 5.35 -3.21
N ILE A 68 3.83 4.15 -3.66
CA ILE A 68 3.07 3.35 -4.61
C ILE A 68 2.75 2.02 -3.94
N TRP A 69 1.45 1.76 -3.79
CA TRP A 69 0.96 0.59 -3.08
C TRP A 69 0.75 -0.59 -4.02
N PRO A 70 0.76 -1.84 -3.51
CA PRO A 70 0.60 -3.03 -4.33
C PRO A 70 -0.59 -2.96 -5.28
N GLY A 71 -0.35 -3.28 -6.55
CA GLY A 71 -1.37 -3.31 -7.59
C GLY A 71 -1.79 -1.95 -8.16
N GLU A 72 -1.14 -0.85 -7.78
CA GLU A 72 -1.39 0.46 -8.35
C GLU A 72 -0.70 0.61 -9.71
N LEU A 73 -1.47 1.04 -10.68
CA LEU A 73 -0.97 1.29 -12.03
C LEU A 73 -0.22 2.61 -12.07
N HIS A 74 1.05 2.59 -12.45
CA HIS A 74 1.87 3.79 -12.45
C HIS A 74 2.88 3.81 -13.60
N ALA A 75 3.37 5.01 -13.88
CA ALA A 75 4.43 5.28 -14.86
C ALA A 75 5.33 6.40 -14.33
N VAL A 76 6.56 6.45 -14.80
CA VAL A 76 7.46 7.55 -14.51
C VAL A 76 8.04 8.13 -15.78
N SER A 77 8.17 9.45 -15.81
CA SER A 77 8.82 10.20 -16.88
C SER A 77 9.72 11.27 -16.32
N THR A 78 10.66 11.74 -17.14
CA THR A 78 11.56 12.83 -16.78
C THR A 78 11.57 13.92 -17.84
N ILE A 79 11.73 15.17 -17.43
CA ILE A 79 11.62 16.33 -18.32
C ILE A 79 12.84 16.44 -19.25
N ASN A 80 14.06 16.05 -18.77
CA ASN A 80 15.30 16.21 -19.56
C ASN A 80 16.34 15.23 -19.17
N ARG A 81 16.88 14.28 -19.53
CA ARG A 81 17.96 13.38 -19.09
C ARG A 81 17.65 12.55 -17.83
N GLU A 82 18.54 11.63 -17.58
CA GLU A 82 18.48 10.73 -16.43
C GLU A 82 18.47 11.50 -15.11
N HIS A 83 17.45 11.26 -14.31
CA HIS A 83 17.32 11.78 -12.97
C HIS A 83 17.47 10.66 -11.96
N ARG A 84 18.04 10.96 -10.81
CA ARG A 84 18.30 9.99 -9.74
C ARG A 84 17.17 10.01 -8.73
N LEU A 85 16.83 8.83 -8.28
CA LEU A 85 15.97 8.62 -7.13
C LEU A 85 16.50 7.44 -6.30
N ILE A 86 16.20 7.43 -5.02
CA ILE A 86 16.32 6.23 -4.20
C ILE A 86 14.98 5.52 -4.26
N MET A 87 14.99 4.26 -4.66
CA MET A 87 13.82 3.42 -4.76
C MET A 87 13.94 2.30 -3.74
N LEU A 88 12.99 2.26 -2.81
CA LEU A 88 12.78 1.14 -1.90
C LEU A 88 11.62 0.31 -2.42
N GLN A 89 11.87 -0.96 -2.65
CA GLN A 89 10.85 -1.98 -2.96
C GLN A 89 10.77 -2.93 -1.77
N LEU A 90 9.59 -3.09 -1.21
CA LEU A 90 9.35 -3.86 0.01
C LEU A 90 8.25 -4.89 -0.24
N ASP A 91 8.50 -6.16 0.11
CA ASP A 91 7.46 -7.18 0.11
C ASP A 91 6.31 -6.73 1.02
N ALA A 92 5.10 -6.65 0.46
CA ALA A 92 3.93 -6.22 1.21
C ALA A 92 3.64 -7.11 2.42
N ASP A 93 3.92 -8.42 2.31
CA ASP A 93 3.77 -9.39 3.39
C ASP A 93 4.60 -9.04 4.64
N PHE A 94 5.65 -8.25 4.50
CA PHE A 94 6.46 -7.78 5.63
C PHE A 94 5.64 -6.99 6.66
N LEU A 95 4.71 -6.15 6.18
CA LEU A 95 3.80 -5.37 7.04
C LEU A 95 2.44 -6.06 7.21
N GLU A 96 1.89 -6.60 6.14
CA GLU A 96 0.52 -7.11 6.09
C GLU A 96 0.27 -8.31 7.00
N LYS A 97 1.32 -9.08 7.33
CA LYS A 97 1.25 -10.16 8.32
C LYS A 97 1.27 -9.67 9.78
N ARG A 98 1.40 -8.37 10.04
CA ARG A 98 1.39 -7.79 11.39
C ARG A 98 -0.01 -7.38 11.77
N VAL A 99 -0.51 -7.91 12.88
CA VAL A 99 -1.89 -7.66 13.35
C VAL A 99 -2.15 -6.19 13.65
N ASP A 100 -1.16 -5.53 14.24
CA ASP A 100 -1.20 -4.09 14.53
C ASP A 100 -1.22 -3.25 13.26
N PHE A 101 -0.42 -3.60 12.24
CA PHE A 101 -0.47 -2.94 10.94
C PHE A 101 -1.81 -3.15 10.23
N GLN A 102 -2.34 -4.38 10.21
CA GLN A 102 -3.63 -4.69 9.58
C GLN A 102 -4.75 -3.76 10.05
N SER A 103 -4.75 -3.43 11.34
CA SER A 103 -5.78 -2.57 11.93
C SER A 103 -5.73 -1.13 11.45
N VAL A 104 -4.58 -0.66 10.96
CA VAL A 104 -4.33 0.71 10.52
C VAL A 104 -3.90 0.83 9.06
N ALA A 105 -3.77 -0.29 8.34
CA ALA A 105 -3.28 -0.34 6.96
C ALA A 105 -4.01 0.63 6.01
N TYR A 106 -5.31 0.82 6.21
CA TYR A 106 -6.10 1.75 5.42
C TYR A 106 -5.62 3.21 5.51
N LEU A 107 -5.00 3.62 6.64
CA LEU A 107 -4.40 4.95 6.77
C LEU A 107 -3.15 5.07 5.89
N PHE A 108 -2.33 4.02 5.88
CA PHE A 108 -1.13 3.98 5.06
C PHE A 108 -1.47 4.03 3.56
N TYR A 109 -2.46 3.28 3.11
CA TYR A 109 -2.87 3.27 1.70
C TYR A 109 -3.43 4.60 1.18
N GLN A 110 -3.71 5.56 2.07
CA GLN A 110 -4.06 6.93 1.70
C GLN A 110 -2.83 7.82 1.48
N ILE A 111 -1.65 7.40 1.95
CA ILE A 111 -0.43 8.18 1.76
C ILE A 111 -0.02 8.09 0.30
N ARG A 112 0.24 9.24 -0.30
CA ARG A 112 0.74 9.31 -1.65
C ARG A 112 2.04 10.09 -1.72
N LEU A 113 2.03 11.36 -1.41
CA LEU A 113 3.17 12.25 -1.49
C LEU A 113 3.43 12.92 -0.15
N LEU A 114 4.61 12.69 0.41
CA LEU A 114 5.08 13.35 1.62
C LEU A 114 6.24 14.31 1.30
N ASN A 115 6.19 15.46 1.92
CA ASN A 115 7.23 16.50 1.81
C ASN A 115 7.27 17.35 3.08
N GLN A 116 8.16 18.34 3.11
CA GLN A 116 8.35 19.23 4.26
C GLN A 116 7.08 19.99 4.69
N ASN A 117 6.12 20.20 3.78
CA ASN A 117 4.93 21.00 4.06
C ASN A 117 3.80 20.18 4.71
N ASN A 118 3.78 18.87 4.48
CA ASN A 118 2.70 17.99 4.95
C ASN A 118 3.14 16.89 5.93
N PHE A 119 4.45 16.74 6.17
CA PHE A 119 5.00 15.77 7.11
C PHE A 119 6.19 16.36 7.88
N PRO A 120 6.03 16.81 9.14
CA PRO A 120 7.09 17.49 9.90
C PRO A 120 8.36 16.65 10.09
N GLU A 121 8.22 15.34 10.25
CA GLU A 121 9.32 14.40 10.50
C GLU A 121 9.94 13.82 9.22
N ILE A 122 9.74 14.47 8.08
CA ILE A 122 10.19 13.97 6.75
C ILE A 122 11.70 13.70 6.70
N GLU A 123 12.50 14.50 7.39
CA GLU A 123 13.96 14.31 7.44
C GLU A 123 14.34 12.96 8.07
N LYS A 124 13.67 12.55 9.13
CA LYS A 124 13.91 11.23 9.73
C LYS A 124 13.55 10.09 8.78
N LEU A 125 12.47 10.23 7.99
CA LEU A 125 12.14 9.23 6.97
C LEU A 125 13.22 9.14 5.88
N ARG A 126 13.78 10.28 5.46
CA ARG A 126 14.90 10.33 4.50
C ARG A 126 16.18 9.69 5.07
N GLU A 127 16.46 9.95 6.35
CA GLU A 127 17.60 9.35 7.06
C GLU A 127 17.45 7.82 7.13
N PHE A 128 16.27 7.29 7.44
CA PHE A 128 16.02 5.84 7.44
C PHE A 128 16.30 5.21 6.08
N LEU A 129 15.82 5.82 4.97
CA LEU A 129 16.09 5.29 3.62
C LEU A 129 17.57 5.36 3.26
N THR A 130 18.26 6.43 3.64
CA THR A 130 19.68 6.59 3.40
C THR A 130 20.51 5.53 4.17
N GLU A 131 20.18 5.31 5.44
CA GLU A 131 20.83 4.29 6.26
C GLU A 131 20.51 2.87 5.80
N LEU A 132 19.26 2.61 5.41
CA LEU A 132 18.84 1.32 4.84
C LEU A 132 19.68 0.98 3.60
N ARG A 133 19.86 1.98 2.72
CA ARG A 133 20.72 1.83 1.55
C ARG A 133 22.19 1.58 1.93
N ARG A 134 22.72 2.31 2.91
CA ARG A 134 24.10 2.09 3.41
C ARG A 134 24.27 0.66 3.92
N LEU A 135 23.30 0.14 4.66
CA LEU A 135 23.31 -1.23 5.17
C LEU A 135 23.25 -2.26 4.04
N SER A 136 22.39 -2.06 3.03
CA SER A 136 22.27 -3.00 1.91
C SER A 136 23.57 -3.17 1.12
N LEU A 137 24.41 -2.16 1.09
CA LEU A 137 25.71 -2.16 0.40
C LEU A 137 26.88 -2.58 1.29
N SER A 138 26.70 -2.66 2.60
CA SER A 138 27.80 -2.78 3.56
C SER A 138 28.43 -4.17 3.63
N GLY A 139 27.68 -5.22 3.26
CA GLY A 139 28.11 -6.63 3.42
C GLY A 139 28.39 -7.05 4.87
N ILE A 140 28.00 -6.25 5.88
CA ILE A 140 28.18 -6.56 7.29
C ILE A 140 27.22 -7.66 7.75
N SER A 141 27.63 -8.42 8.76
CA SER A 141 26.78 -9.45 9.35
C SER A 141 25.48 -8.84 9.89
N PHE A 142 24.36 -9.55 9.66
CA PHE A 142 23.00 -9.13 10.07
C PHE A 142 22.52 -7.83 9.41
N SER A 143 23.05 -7.44 8.24
CA SER A 143 22.60 -6.24 7.52
C SER A 143 21.12 -6.28 7.20
N GLU A 144 20.58 -7.44 6.80
CA GLU A 144 19.16 -7.64 6.53
C GLU A 144 18.30 -7.46 7.79
N LEU A 145 18.66 -8.09 8.92
CA LEU A 145 17.94 -7.92 10.18
C LEU A 145 17.97 -6.46 10.67
N ARG A 146 19.10 -5.78 10.53
CA ARG A 146 19.22 -4.35 10.84
C ARG A 146 18.33 -3.50 9.92
N GLY A 147 18.26 -3.85 8.64
CA GLY A 147 17.37 -3.22 7.68
C GLY A 147 15.89 -3.41 8.04
N CYS A 148 15.50 -4.62 8.46
CA CYS A 148 14.14 -4.87 8.94
C CYS A 148 13.78 -3.99 10.17
N VAL A 149 14.72 -3.80 11.11
CA VAL A 149 14.51 -2.90 12.26
C VAL A 149 14.30 -1.46 11.78
N LEU A 150 15.11 -0.97 10.84
CA LEU A 150 14.92 0.38 10.28
C LEU A 150 13.58 0.52 9.56
N LEU A 151 13.15 -0.50 8.81
CA LEU A 151 11.84 -0.50 8.15
C LEU A 151 10.70 -0.43 9.16
N TYR A 152 10.75 -1.20 10.25
CA TYR A 152 9.75 -1.08 11.32
C TYR A 152 9.75 0.32 11.94
N GLN A 153 10.92 0.89 12.24
CA GLN A 153 11.02 2.26 12.77
C GLN A 153 10.45 3.29 11.79
N PHE A 154 10.74 3.14 10.48
CA PHE A 154 10.17 3.99 9.42
C PHE A 154 8.65 3.96 9.43
N PHE A 155 8.03 2.77 9.44
CA PHE A 155 6.58 2.63 9.40
C PHE A 155 5.92 3.00 10.73
N ILE A 156 6.57 2.79 11.88
CA ILE A 156 6.09 3.27 13.18
C ILE A 156 6.04 4.80 13.17
N LEU A 157 7.14 5.47 12.82
CA LEU A 157 7.18 6.93 12.73
C LEU A 157 6.12 7.48 11.78
N LEU A 158 5.96 6.83 10.63
CA LEU A 158 4.93 7.18 9.66
C LEU A 158 3.53 7.05 10.28
N GLY A 159 3.23 5.91 10.91
CA GLY A 159 1.93 5.63 11.54
C GLY A 159 1.61 6.55 12.70
N GLU A 160 2.58 6.87 13.56
CA GLU A 160 2.41 7.80 14.68
C GLU A 160 2.00 9.20 14.20
N ASN A 161 2.56 9.66 13.09
CA ASN A 161 2.22 10.96 12.50
C ASN A 161 0.89 10.97 11.73
N LEU A 162 0.43 9.80 11.27
CA LEU A 162 -0.91 9.68 10.66
C LEU A 162 -2.02 9.64 11.71
N SER A 163 -1.70 9.17 12.91
CA SER A 163 -2.65 9.01 14.02
C SER A 163 -2.88 10.29 14.80
N VAL A 164 -2.07 11.32 14.59
CA VAL A 164 -2.19 12.60 15.30
C VAL A 164 -3.07 13.52 14.45
N PRO A 165 -4.28 13.88 14.90
CA PRO A 165 -4.97 15.04 14.33
C PRO A 165 -4.03 16.23 14.50
N THR A 166 -3.68 16.90 13.41
CA THR A 166 -2.92 18.15 13.46
C THR A 166 -3.57 19.10 14.46
N GLU A 167 -2.86 19.39 15.54
CA GLU A 167 -3.23 20.40 16.55
C GLU A 167 -3.17 21.82 15.95
N THR A 168 -4.01 22.11 14.99
CA THR A 168 -4.26 23.49 14.52
C THR A 168 -5.73 23.85 14.59
N ALA A 169 -6.49 23.24 15.48
CA ALA A 169 -7.84 23.69 15.85
C ALA A 169 -7.98 23.61 17.39
N ALA A 170 -8.15 24.77 17.98
CA ALA A 170 -8.51 25.14 19.35
C ALA A 170 -8.58 24.05 20.46
N PRO A 171 -8.07 24.32 21.69
CA PRO A 171 -7.87 23.34 22.77
C PRO A 171 -9.14 23.04 23.56
N GLN A 172 -10.15 22.42 22.98
CA GLN A 172 -11.36 21.99 23.73
C GLN A 172 -12.00 20.65 23.31
N GLU A 173 -11.47 19.87 22.35
CA GLU A 173 -12.10 18.59 21.93
C GLU A 173 -11.19 17.35 21.99
N THR A 174 -10.10 17.35 22.72
CA THR A 174 -9.08 16.29 22.69
C THR A 174 -9.57 14.91 23.17
N GLY A 175 -10.53 14.85 24.08
CA GLY A 175 -11.07 13.58 24.57
C GLY A 175 -12.03 12.90 23.59
N HIS A 176 -12.88 13.65 22.92
CA HIS A 176 -13.90 13.11 22.02
C HIS A 176 -13.33 12.63 20.70
N SER A 177 -12.40 13.39 20.13
CA SER A 177 -11.70 13.01 18.87
C SER A 177 -10.88 11.73 19.04
N ALA A 178 -10.10 11.60 20.11
CA ALA A 178 -9.33 10.40 20.43
C ALA A 178 -10.23 9.17 20.69
N GLN A 179 -11.41 9.36 21.28
CA GLN A 179 -12.38 8.30 21.49
C GLN A 179 -12.96 7.82 20.15
N VAL A 180 -13.40 8.75 19.29
CA VAL A 180 -13.92 8.43 17.94
C VAL A 180 -12.86 7.69 17.13
N HIS A 181 -11.60 8.14 17.19
CA HIS A 181 -10.49 7.47 16.53
C HIS A 181 -10.38 5.99 16.98
N ARG A 182 -10.29 5.73 18.29
CA ARG A 182 -10.23 4.36 18.81
C ARG A 182 -11.43 3.50 18.39
N GLN A 183 -12.63 4.08 18.34
CA GLN A 183 -13.85 3.40 17.92
C GLN A 183 -13.82 3.06 16.41
N MET A 184 -13.28 3.95 15.58
CA MET A 184 -13.11 3.68 14.14
C MET A 184 -12.03 2.61 13.90
N VAL A 185 -10.90 2.67 14.60
CA VAL A 185 -9.87 1.63 14.55
C VAL A 185 -10.46 0.26 14.91
N ALA A 186 -11.21 0.18 16.02
CA ALA A 186 -11.86 -1.06 16.45
C ALA A 186 -12.83 -1.61 15.37
N ALA A 187 -13.60 -0.73 14.73
CA ALA A 187 -14.51 -1.14 13.65
C ALA A 187 -13.74 -1.62 12.40
N CYS A 188 -12.69 -0.91 11.99
CA CYS A 188 -11.86 -1.33 10.85
C CYS A 188 -11.20 -2.69 11.12
N THR A 189 -10.61 -2.89 12.30
CA THR A 189 -10.01 -4.16 12.72
C THR A 189 -11.03 -5.29 12.70
N TRP A 190 -12.23 -5.04 13.26
CA TRP A 190 -13.30 -6.03 13.26
C TRP A 190 -13.74 -6.38 11.83
N ILE A 191 -13.92 -5.38 10.95
CA ILE A 191 -14.28 -5.61 9.55
C ILE A 191 -13.20 -6.44 8.85
N SER A 192 -11.93 -6.08 8.97
CA SER A 192 -10.82 -6.80 8.32
C SER A 192 -10.72 -8.25 8.78
N SER A 193 -10.98 -8.53 10.07
CA SER A 193 -10.93 -9.89 10.62
C SER A 193 -12.16 -10.74 10.29
N HIS A 194 -13.29 -10.13 9.91
CA HIS A 194 -14.55 -10.84 9.61
C HIS A 194 -15.01 -10.69 8.16
N CYS A 195 -14.25 -9.99 7.30
CA CYS A 195 -14.70 -9.63 5.95
C CYS A 195 -14.95 -10.85 5.05
N THR A 196 -14.40 -12.02 5.34
CA THR A 196 -14.68 -13.27 4.62
C THR A 196 -16.07 -13.84 4.91
N GLU A 197 -16.69 -13.41 6.00
CA GLU A 197 -18.05 -13.75 6.38
C GLU A 197 -19.07 -12.70 5.92
N PRO A 198 -20.36 -12.97 6.02
CA PRO A 198 -21.37 -11.94 5.82
C PRO A 198 -21.29 -10.87 6.91
N VAL A 199 -20.72 -9.72 6.58
CA VAL A 199 -20.62 -8.57 7.49
C VAL A 199 -21.61 -7.48 7.08
N SER A 200 -22.20 -6.82 8.07
CA SER A 200 -23.17 -5.75 7.87
C SER A 200 -22.71 -4.43 8.47
N LEU A 201 -23.18 -3.33 7.88
CA LEU A 201 -22.97 -1.98 8.39
C LEU A 201 -23.52 -1.84 9.84
N GLU A 202 -24.58 -2.58 10.17
CA GLU A 202 -25.18 -2.56 11.50
C GLU A 202 -24.26 -3.18 12.55
N GLU A 203 -23.64 -4.33 12.26
CA GLU A 203 -22.68 -4.98 13.15
C GLU A 203 -21.45 -4.11 13.36
N ALA A 204 -20.86 -3.59 12.28
CA ALA A 204 -19.73 -2.68 12.38
C ALA A 204 -20.04 -1.41 13.21
N SER A 205 -21.26 -0.87 13.05
CA SER A 205 -21.68 0.30 13.84
C SER A 205 -21.82 -0.01 15.33
N LYS A 206 -22.29 -1.23 15.68
CA LYS A 206 -22.36 -1.69 17.08
C LYS A 206 -20.96 -1.83 17.69
N VAL A 207 -20.01 -2.41 16.96
CA VAL A 207 -18.60 -2.51 17.38
C VAL A 207 -18.01 -1.13 17.67
N ALA A 208 -18.30 -0.16 16.83
CA ALA A 208 -17.85 1.21 17.00
C ALA A 208 -18.62 1.99 18.08
N GLY A 209 -19.75 1.46 18.58
CA GLY A 209 -20.61 2.15 19.56
C GLY A 209 -21.38 3.34 18.98
N PHE A 210 -21.70 3.33 17.67
CA PHE A 210 -22.47 4.38 17.00
C PHE A 210 -23.78 3.87 16.43
N SER A 211 -24.71 4.79 16.18
CA SER A 211 -25.86 4.48 15.34
C SER A 211 -25.40 4.24 13.89
N ARG A 212 -26.10 3.37 13.15
CA ARG A 212 -25.80 3.03 11.75
C ARG A 212 -25.58 4.26 10.85
N CYS A 213 -26.46 5.26 10.99
CA CYS A 213 -26.37 6.47 10.17
C CYS A 213 -25.15 7.33 10.50
N HIS A 214 -24.84 7.47 11.79
CA HIS A 214 -23.68 8.22 12.27
C HIS A 214 -22.39 7.50 11.92
N PHE A 215 -22.32 6.18 12.15
CA PHE A 215 -21.20 5.34 11.78
C PHE A 215 -20.87 5.47 10.28
N SER A 216 -21.86 5.33 9.39
CA SER A 216 -21.62 5.42 7.95
C SER A 216 -20.95 6.73 7.52
N LYS A 217 -21.37 7.86 8.10
CA LYS A 217 -20.78 9.17 7.82
C LYS A 217 -19.36 9.28 8.37
N LEU A 218 -19.16 8.90 9.64
CA LEU A 218 -17.84 8.92 10.29
C LEU A 218 -16.88 7.96 9.60
N PHE A 219 -17.33 6.74 9.29
CA PHE A 219 -16.52 5.73 8.63
C PHE A 219 -16.01 6.22 7.26
N ARG A 220 -16.90 6.82 6.46
CA ARG A 220 -16.49 7.40 5.17
C ARG A 220 -15.53 8.59 5.34
N ALA A 221 -15.78 9.46 6.31
CA ALA A 221 -14.89 10.57 6.60
C ALA A 221 -13.49 10.08 7.08
N TYR A 222 -13.48 8.98 7.84
CA TYR A 222 -12.27 8.41 8.44
C TYR A 222 -11.45 7.56 7.44
N THR A 223 -12.10 6.69 6.66
CA THR A 223 -11.43 5.75 5.75
C THR A 223 -11.33 6.25 4.31
N GLY A 224 -12.06 7.31 3.95
CA GLY A 224 -12.22 7.75 2.56
C GLY A 224 -13.17 6.86 1.72
N LEU A 225 -13.60 5.71 2.25
CA LEU A 225 -14.37 4.68 1.55
C LEU A 225 -15.77 4.49 2.14
N SER A 226 -16.72 4.05 1.33
CA SER A 226 -17.95 3.49 1.88
C SER A 226 -17.65 2.17 2.60
N PHE A 227 -18.52 1.75 3.54
CA PHE A 227 -18.41 0.45 4.21
C PHE A 227 -18.30 -0.71 3.20
N THR A 228 -19.13 -0.71 2.17
CA THR A 228 -19.12 -1.76 1.13
C THR A 228 -17.82 -1.78 0.32
N ASP A 229 -17.29 -0.60 -0.03
CA ASP A 229 -16.03 -0.51 -0.76
C ASP A 229 -14.84 -0.95 0.12
N PHE A 230 -14.87 -0.63 1.41
CA PHE A 230 -13.87 -1.07 2.36
C PHE A 230 -13.88 -2.59 2.51
N VAL A 231 -15.03 -3.22 2.77
CA VAL A 231 -15.16 -4.69 2.83
C VAL A 231 -14.70 -5.34 1.53
N THR A 232 -15.06 -4.76 0.39
CA THR A 232 -14.66 -5.26 -0.93
C THR A 232 -13.13 -5.21 -1.09
N ARG A 233 -12.50 -4.14 -0.65
CA ARG A 233 -11.03 -3.98 -0.69
C ARG A 233 -10.34 -5.03 0.19
N GLU A 234 -10.81 -5.23 1.42
CA GLU A 234 -10.26 -6.25 2.33
C GLU A 234 -10.38 -7.66 1.72
N ARG A 235 -11.53 -8.00 1.13
CA ARG A 235 -11.74 -9.27 0.41
C ARG A 235 -10.80 -9.45 -0.77
N LEU A 236 -10.59 -8.39 -1.56
CA LEU A 236 -9.64 -8.43 -2.67
C LEU A 236 -8.22 -8.68 -2.19
N HIS A 237 -7.83 -8.06 -1.08
CA HIS A 237 -6.53 -8.28 -0.47
C HIS A 237 -6.33 -9.74 -0.04
N ILE A 238 -7.32 -10.36 0.61
CA ILE A 238 -7.30 -11.79 0.93
C ILE A 238 -7.21 -12.63 -0.34
N ALA A 239 -8.00 -12.29 -1.38
CA ALA A 239 -7.98 -13.00 -2.65
C ALA A 239 -6.61 -12.97 -3.34
N GLU A 240 -5.90 -11.83 -3.31
CA GLU A 240 -4.54 -11.71 -3.83
C GLU A 240 -3.58 -12.69 -3.14
N ASN A 241 -3.67 -12.79 -1.81
CA ASN A 241 -2.86 -13.73 -1.05
C ASN A 241 -3.22 -15.20 -1.32
N LEU A 242 -4.49 -15.50 -1.51
CA LEU A 242 -4.94 -16.84 -1.88
C LEU A 242 -4.54 -17.20 -3.32
N LEU A 243 -4.55 -16.26 -4.24
CA LEU A 243 -4.11 -16.45 -5.63
C LEU A 243 -2.64 -16.87 -5.76
N LYS A 244 -1.80 -16.50 -4.79
CA LYS A 244 -0.40 -16.93 -4.72
C LYS A 244 -0.24 -18.45 -4.45
N LYS A 245 -1.29 -19.11 -3.97
CA LYS A 245 -1.31 -20.56 -3.70
C LYS A 245 -1.75 -21.31 -4.96
N PRO A 246 -0.89 -22.18 -5.53
CA PRO A 246 -1.19 -22.86 -6.80
C PRO A 246 -2.32 -23.91 -6.66
N ASP A 247 -2.51 -24.47 -5.47
CA ASP A 247 -3.43 -25.58 -5.21
C ASP A 247 -4.90 -25.15 -5.11
N LEU A 248 -5.18 -23.86 -4.92
CA LEU A 248 -6.55 -23.35 -4.85
C LEU A 248 -7.11 -23.04 -6.23
N THR A 249 -8.34 -23.45 -6.50
CA THR A 249 -9.05 -23.02 -7.73
C THR A 249 -9.45 -21.55 -7.62
N ILE A 250 -9.74 -20.89 -8.76
CA ILE A 250 -10.27 -19.51 -8.75
C ILE A 250 -11.61 -19.43 -8.02
N THR A 251 -12.38 -20.53 -8.08
CA THR A 251 -13.65 -20.64 -7.34
C THR A 251 -13.41 -20.67 -5.84
N ASP A 252 -12.45 -21.48 -5.36
CA ASP A 252 -12.11 -21.55 -3.94
C ASP A 252 -11.60 -20.20 -3.44
N VAL A 253 -10.72 -19.55 -4.19
CA VAL A 253 -10.26 -18.19 -3.88
C VAL A 253 -11.41 -17.22 -3.73
N SER A 254 -12.37 -17.25 -4.66
CA SER A 254 -13.56 -16.38 -4.59
C SER A 254 -14.35 -16.61 -3.31
N LEU A 255 -14.59 -17.86 -2.94
CA LEU A 255 -15.38 -18.22 -1.75
C LEU A 255 -14.61 -17.94 -0.46
N GLU A 256 -13.36 -18.37 -0.36
CA GLU A 256 -12.52 -18.18 0.83
C GLU A 256 -12.21 -16.69 1.11
N SER A 257 -12.19 -15.86 0.08
CA SER A 257 -12.07 -14.41 0.24
C SER A 257 -13.39 -13.68 0.54
N GLY A 258 -14.49 -14.43 0.69
CA GLY A 258 -15.78 -13.90 1.13
C GLY A 258 -16.67 -13.32 0.03
N PHE A 259 -16.40 -13.59 -1.25
CA PHE A 259 -17.32 -13.20 -2.33
C PHE A 259 -18.45 -14.20 -2.48
N ASN A 260 -19.68 -13.69 -2.62
CA ASN A 260 -20.88 -14.51 -2.76
C ASN A 260 -20.98 -15.23 -4.10
N SER A 261 -20.22 -14.82 -5.13
CA SER A 261 -20.19 -15.48 -6.43
C SER A 261 -18.89 -15.17 -7.17
N ILE A 262 -18.43 -16.16 -7.93
CA ILE A 262 -17.25 -16.04 -8.80
C ILE A 262 -17.43 -14.94 -9.85
N SER A 263 -18.64 -14.70 -10.34
CA SER A 263 -18.92 -13.65 -11.33
C SER A 263 -18.69 -12.25 -10.72
N THR A 264 -19.15 -12.04 -9.49
CA THR A 264 -18.91 -10.78 -8.76
C THR A 264 -17.42 -10.61 -8.47
N PHE A 265 -16.77 -11.66 -8.00
CA PHE A 265 -15.34 -11.67 -7.75
C PHE A 265 -14.54 -11.27 -9.00
N ASN A 266 -14.70 -11.99 -10.11
CA ASN A 266 -13.99 -11.72 -11.35
C ASN A 266 -14.17 -10.28 -11.83
N ARG A 267 -15.41 -9.77 -11.81
CA ARG A 267 -15.73 -8.40 -12.23
C ARG A 267 -15.07 -7.36 -11.32
N VAL A 268 -15.12 -7.57 -10.01
CA VAL A 268 -14.58 -6.62 -9.03
C VAL A 268 -13.04 -6.67 -9.05
N PHE A 269 -12.47 -7.87 -9.15
CA PHE A 269 -11.02 -8.06 -9.23
C PHE A 269 -10.45 -7.43 -10.50
N LEU A 270 -11.05 -7.70 -11.66
CA LEU A 270 -10.66 -7.10 -12.94
C LEU A 270 -10.74 -5.56 -12.89
N LYS A 271 -11.82 -5.01 -12.30
CA LYS A 271 -11.95 -3.56 -12.13
C LYS A 271 -10.86 -2.96 -11.23
N SER A 272 -10.45 -3.68 -10.19
CA SER A 272 -9.47 -3.19 -9.22
C SER A 272 -8.03 -3.34 -9.69
N LYS A 273 -7.73 -4.44 -10.40
CA LYS A 273 -6.34 -4.82 -10.77
C LYS A 273 -6.04 -4.71 -12.26
N ASN A 274 -7.03 -4.37 -13.07
CA ASN A 274 -6.94 -4.32 -14.54
C ASN A 274 -6.53 -5.64 -15.21
N VAL A 275 -6.47 -6.74 -14.47
CA VAL A 275 -6.18 -8.11 -14.95
C VAL A 275 -7.15 -9.10 -14.34
N SER A 276 -7.40 -10.23 -15.02
CA SER A 276 -8.23 -11.29 -14.45
C SER A 276 -7.53 -12.00 -13.27
N PRO A 277 -8.26 -12.63 -12.33
CA PRO A 277 -7.65 -13.43 -11.28
C PRO A 277 -6.74 -14.54 -11.81
N THR A 278 -7.09 -15.15 -12.95
CA THR A 278 -6.29 -16.19 -13.59
C THR A 278 -4.98 -15.63 -14.12
N ASP A 279 -5.02 -14.51 -14.83
CA ASP A 279 -3.82 -13.86 -15.37
C ASP A 279 -2.93 -13.37 -14.21
N PHE A 280 -3.52 -12.79 -13.18
CA PHE A 280 -2.82 -12.37 -11.97
C PHE A 280 -2.04 -13.53 -11.35
N ARG A 281 -2.68 -14.71 -11.17
CA ARG A 281 -2.01 -15.93 -10.68
C ARG A 281 -0.88 -16.36 -11.60
N GLN A 282 -1.12 -16.40 -12.91
CA GLN A 282 -0.08 -16.81 -13.87
C GLN A 282 1.14 -15.90 -13.80
N MET A 283 0.94 -14.60 -13.77
CA MET A 283 1.99 -13.61 -13.62
C MET A 283 2.80 -13.86 -12.33
N TYR A 284 2.11 -14.07 -11.21
CA TYR A 284 2.76 -14.36 -9.92
C TYR A 284 3.57 -15.66 -9.96
N LEU A 285 3.01 -16.77 -10.44
CA LEU A 285 3.70 -18.05 -10.48
C LEU A 285 4.88 -18.09 -11.46
N GLN A 286 4.79 -17.40 -12.59
CA GLN A 286 5.91 -17.25 -13.52
C GLN A 286 7.07 -16.47 -12.90
N SER A 287 6.79 -15.61 -11.94
CA SER A 287 7.80 -14.83 -11.23
C SER A 287 8.67 -15.68 -10.30
N TYR A 288 8.18 -16.83 -9.83
CA TYR A 288 8.91 -17.73 -8.92
C TYR A 288 9.60 -18.92 -9.63
N GLN A 289 9.45 -19.07 -10.97
CA GLN A 289 10.04 -20.18 -11.72
C GLN A 289 11.35 -19.81 -12.44
N LYS A 290 11.83 -18.58 -12.26
CA LYS A 290 13.12 -18.10 -12.78
C LYS A 290 14.08 -17.87 -11.62
#